data_fb9cbd132ec192917c6116df2af4ac19
#
_entry.id   fb9cbd132ec192917c6116df2af4ac19
#
_cell.length_a   1.000
_cell.length_b   1.000
_cell.length_c   1.000
_cell.angle_alpha   90.00
_cell.angle_beta   90.00
_cell.angle_gamma   90.00
#
_symmetry.space_group_name_H-M   'P 1'
#
loop_
_entity.id
_entity.type
_entity.pdbx_description
1 polymer ?
#
loop_
_entity_poly.entity_id
_entity_poly.type
_entity_poly.pdbx_seq_one_letter_code
_entity_poly.pdbx_strand_id
1 'polypeptide(L)'
;MIKKIKELTCKALVLSMLASTVLPGFSGSAYGAYGEKAAADSEKTEYVLSEIESLLKGSAPYDILIKCTYSDDGTGLSRKEKANKAQRELLELLEQKTKDQSVTEYQSYYIVNAVHAVITSKELIKQIAELPNVEKITPNNKIELVEPVEDDEEPETASYSVRNSIFEPDEKNIEWGVSMVHADKVWDDFHINGEGVTVGIIDTGVNYNLPAIQKAFKGYDESTGKIDNRYYKDFIDDLPEPEASSVNDHGTHVAGTICGREGDNLNQIGVAPGAKYISARALNDEGGEVANLLEAAE
;
A
#
# COMPACT_ATOMS: atom_id res chain seq x y z
N MET A 1 -3.12 28.55 -7.60
CA MET A 1 -3.18 28.08 -6.21
C MET A 1 -3.91 26.75 -6.07
N ILE A 2 -5.08 26.56 -6.65
CA ILE A 2 -5.90 25.33 -6.58
C ILE A 2 -5.21 24.10 -7.19
N LYS A 3 -4.42 24.24 -8.27
CA LYS A 3 -3.71 23.14 -8.93
C LYS A 3 -2.60 22.51 -8.07
N LYS A 4 -1.90 23.30 -7.24
CA LYS A 4 -0.87 22.80 -6.30
C LYS A 4 -1.45 22.10 -5.08
N ILE A 5 -2.67 22.47 -4.66
CA ILE A 5 -3.35 21.83 -3.54
C ILE A 5 -3.86 20.43 -3.93
N LYS A 6 -4.31 20.24 -5.18
CA LYS A 6 -4.74 18.93 -5.70
C LYS A 6 -3.61 17.89 -5.78
N GLU A 7 -2.38 18.31 -6.11
CA GLU A 7 -1.23 17.38 -6.13
C GLU A 7 -0.73 17.01 -4.72
N LEU A 8 -0.86 17.90 -3.74
CA LEU A 8 -0.39 17.64 -2.37
C LEU A 8 -1.33 16.74 -1.57
N THR A 9 -2.65 16.88 -1.76
CA THR A 9 -3.65 16.11 -0.99
C THR A 9 -3.72 14.65 -1.40
N CYS A 10 -3.58 14.31 -2.68
CA CYS A 10 -3.61 12.91 -3.12
C CYS A 10 -2.37 12.12 -2.63
N LYS A 11 -1.17 12.72 -2.67
CA LYS A 11 0.07 12.08 -2.19
C LYS A 11 0.11 11.92 -0.66
N ALA A 12 -0.55 12.82 0.08
CA ALA A 12 -0.58 12.76 1.54
C ALA A 12 -1.55 11.70 2.10
N LEU A 13 -2.67 11.45 1.40
CA LEU A 13 -3.69 10.51 1.88
C LEU A 13 -3.24 9.04 1.76
N VAL A 14 -2.62 8.67 0.65
CA VAL A 14 -2.07 7.30 0.46
C VAL A 14 -0.93 7.04 1.45
N LEU A 15 -0.08 8.04 1.70
CA LEU A 15 1.04 7.88 2.64
C LEU A 15 0.58 7.78 4.10
N SER A 16 -0.53 8.43 4.48
CA SER A 16 -1.05 8.36 5.84
C SER A 16 -1.75 7.03 6.15
N MET A 17 -2.41 6.42 5.16
CA MET A 17 -3.02 5.10 5.34
C MET A 17 -1.96 3.98 5.41
N LEU A 18 -0.94 3.99 4.56
CA LEU A 18 0.17 3.05 4.64
C LEU A 18 0.96 3.19 5.96
N ALA A 19 1.17 4.42 6.45
CA ALA A 19 1.90 4.64 7.69
C ALA A 19 1.14 4.21 8.95
N SER A 20 -0.20 4.23 8.93
CA SER A 20 -1.00 3.94 10.13
C SER A 20 -1.49 2.50 10.23
N THR A 21 -1.69 1.82 9.11
CA THR A 21 -2.27 0.46 9.09
C THR A 21 -1.24 -0.63 8.86
N VAL A 22 -0.20 -0.37 8.07
CA VAL A 22 0.78 -1.37 7.63
C VAL A 22 1.97 -1.50 8.59
N LEU A 23 2.26 -0.50 9.42
CA LEU A 23 3.43 -0.51 10.30
C LEU A 23 3.06 -0.07 11.72
N PRO A 24 2.43 -0.92 12.55
CA PRO A 24 2.28 -0.63 13.97
C PRO A 24 3.69 -0.52 14.57
N GLY A 25 4.08 0.68 15.00
CA GLY A 25 5.41 1.01 15.50
C GLY A 25 6.26 1.91 14.59
N PHE A 26 5.78 2.28 13.40
CA PHE A 26 6.41 3.31 12.57
C PHE A 26 5.81 4.72 12.76
N SER A 27 5.02 4.95 13.80
CA SER A 27 4.61 6.29 14.21
C SER A 27 5.77 6.99 14.90
N GLY A 28 6.73 7.49 14.11
CA GLY A 28 7.81 8.33 14.62
C GLY A 28 7.36 9.78 14.70
N SER A 29 7.31 10.35 15.89
CA SER A 29 7.27 11.78 16.09
C SER A 29 8.58 12.40 15.57
N ALA A 30 8.51 13.07 14.44
CA ALA A 30 9.56 13.98 14.03
C ALA A 30 9.40 15.26 14.83
N TYR A 31 10.34 15.54 15.71
CA TYR A 31 10.86 16.86 16.09
C TYR A 31 11.50 16.79 17.49
N GLY A 32 12.79 17.07 17.57
CA GLY A 32 13.41 17.38 18.85
C GLY A 32 14.93 17.22 18.92
N ALA A 33 15.63 18.32 18.81
CA ALA A 33 16.85 18.72 19.52
C ALA A 33 18.18 17.98 19.28
N TYR A 34 19.09 18.71 18.74
CA TYR A 34 20.53 18.47 18.70
C TYR A 34 21.13 18.53 20.11
N GLY A 35 21.91 17.50 20.48
CA GLY A 35 22.79 17.54 21.64
C GLY A 35 23.16 16.13 22.12
N GLU A 36 24.46 15.78 22.08
CA GLU A 36 25.11 14.59 22.62
C GLU A 36 25.11 13.34 21.73
N LYS A 37 25.93 13.40 20.69
CA LYS A 37 25.98 12.38 19.63
C LYS A 37 26.53 11.00 20.06
N ALA A 38 27.42 10.90 21.04
CA ALA A 38 28.04 9.64 21.42
C ALA A 38 27.28 8.83 22.46
N ALA A 39 26.57 9.45 23.39
CA ALA A 39 25.70 8.79 24.36
C ALA A 39 24.39 8.32 23.68
N ALA A 40 23.87 9.12 22.76
CA ALA A 40 22.66 8.77 21.97
C ALA A 40 22.88 7.56 21.05
N ASP A 41 24.08 7.40 20.49
CA ASP A 41 24.39 6.25 19.62
C ASP A 41 24.48 4.93 20.41
N SER A 42 24.98 4.94 21.66
CA SER A 42 25.01 3.73 22.49
C SER A 42 23.63 3.33 23.02
N GLU A 43 22.82 4.27 23.47
CA GLU A 43 21.42 4.04 23.89
C GLU A 43 20.55 3.55 22.73
N LYS A 44 20.76 4.13 21.55
CA LYS A 44 20.07 3.72 20.33
C LYS A 44 20.40 2.27 19.93
N THR A 45 21.70 1.91 19.94
CA THR A 45 22.12 0.55 19.60
C THR A 45 21.57 -0.45 20.61
N GLU A 46 21.58 -0.15 21.91
CA GLU A 46 21.04 -1.00 22.94
C GLU A 46 19.51 -1.18 22.78
N TYR A 47 18.80 -0.12 22.42
CA TYR A 47 17.36 -0.20 22.13
C TYR A 47 17.07 -1.11 20.93
N VAL A 48 17.76 -0.93 19.80
CA VAL A 48 17.60 -1.77 18.60
C VAL A 48 17.93 -3.22 18.93
N LEU A 49 19.02 -3.49 19.66
CA LEU A 49 19.41 -4.84 20.06
C LEU A 49 18.37 -5.50 20.98
N SER A 50 17.75 -4.74 21.89
CA SER A 50 16.69 -5.28 22.75
C SER A 50 15.42 -5.67 21.98
N GLU A 51 15.06 -4.88 20.97
CA GLU A 51 13.92 -5.18 20.11
C GLU A 51 14.13 -6.44 19.25
N ILE A 52 15.34 -6.67 18.76
CA ILE A 52 15.65 -7.85 17.94
C ILE A 52 15.88 -9.14 18.76
N GLU A 53 15.97 -9.07 20.08
CA GLU A 53 16.13 -10.28 20.91
C GLU A 53 15.05 -11.34 20.68
N SER A 54 13.82 -10.91 20.49
CA SER A 54 12.71 -11.81 20.17
C SER A 54 12.86 -12.43 18.79
N LEU A 55 13.24 -11.64 17.80
CA LEU A 55 13.53 -12.09 16.45
C LEU A 55 14.66 -13.14 16.45
N LEU A 56 15.76 -12.90 17.19
CA LEU A 56 16.91 -13.79 17.28
C LEU A 56 16.64 -15.10 18.03
N LYS A 57 15.52 -15.24 18.74
CA LYS A 57 15.08 -16.53 19.30
C LYS A 57 14.56 -17.49 18.24
N GLY A 58 14.13 -16.97 17.09
CA GLY A 58 13.71 -17.76 15.93
C GLY A 58 14.88 -18.49 15.26
N SER A 59 14.58 -19.21 14.20
CA SER A 59 15.54 -19.91 13.34
C SER A 59 15.70 -19.15 12.02
N ALA A 60 16.91 -19.25 11.44
CA ALA A 60 17.14 -18.73 10.10
C ALA A 60 16.33 -19.50 9.01
N PRO A 61 16.00 -18.89 7.88
CA PRO A 61 16.32 -17.52 7.52
C PRO A 61 15.48 -16.49 8.29
N TYR A 62 16.05 -15.31 8.51
CA TYR A 62 15.39 -14.15 9.13
C TYR A 62 14.94 -13.21 8.02
N ASP A 63 13.67 -13.11 7.84
CA ASP A 63 13.02 -12.19 6.90
C ASP A 63 12.65 -10.90 7.65
N ILE A 64 13.34 -9.79 7.30
CA ILE A 64 13.33 -8.56 8.09
C ILE A 64 13.22 -7.30 7.26
N LEU A 65 12.66 -6.26 7.89
CA LEU A 65 12.70 -4.88 7.43
C LEU A 65 13.60 -4.04 8.32
N ILE A 66 14.56 -3.35 7.71
CA ILE A 66 15.58 -2.52 8.34
C ILE A 66 15.26 -1.07 8.01
N LYS A 67 14.73 -0.32 8.97
CA LYS A 67 14.44 1.11 8.80
C LYS A 67 15.70 1.93 9.05
N CYS A 68 15.96 2.92 8.17
CA CYS A 68 17.07 3.84 8.28
C CYS A 68 16.61 5.26 8.65
N THR A 69 17.48 6.01 9.36
CA THR A 69 17.25 7.43 9.64
C THR A 69 17.72 8.29 8.47
N TYR A 70 16.95 9.34 8.15
CA TYR A 70 17.43 10.38 7.25
C TYR A 70 18.48 11.26 7.97
N SER A 71 19.63 11.50 7.33
CA SER A 71 20.46 12.64 7.72
C SER A 71 19.82 13.91 7.16
N ASP A 72 19.28 14.76 8.02
CA ASP A 72 18.82 16.09 7.60
C ASP A 72 20.04 17.03 7.55
N ASP A 73 20.66 17.10 6.39
CA ASP A 73 21.86 17.91 6.13
C ASP A 73 21.53 19.26 5.45
N GLY A 74 20.23 19.62 5.40
CA GLY A 74 19.77 20.83 4.75
C GLY A 74 19.95 20.87 3.24
N THR A 75 20.36 19.75 2.63
CA THR A 75 20.49 19.63 1.18
C THR A 75 19.12 19.55 0.54
N GLY A 76 18.91 20.25 -0.57
CA GLY A 76 17.64 20.23 -1.32
C GLY A 76 17.39 18.90 -2.06
N LEU A 77 17.92 17.77 -1.58
CA LEU A 77 17.78 16.45 -2.16
C LEU A 77 16.33 15.95 -2.12
N SER A 78 15.92 15.24 -3.16
CA SER A 78 14.65 14.50 -3.19
C SER A 78 14.61 13.41 -2.12
N ARG A 79 13.41 12.91 -1.78
CA ARG A 79 13.24 11.81 -0.82
C ARG A 79 14.06 10.57 -1.23
N LYS A 80 14.05 10.23 -2.52
CA LYS A 80 14.80 9.09 -3.05
C LYS A 80 16.32 9.26 -2.87
N GLU A 81 16.86 10.44 -3.16
CA GLU A 81 18.30 10.72 -2.96
C GLU A 81 18.69 10.67 -1.49
N LYS A 82 17.83 11.21 -0.60
CA LYS A 82 18.06 11.13 0.86
C LYS A 82 18.04 9.68 1.35
N ALA A 83 17.09 8.85 0.89
CA ALA A 83 17.03 7.43 1.23
C ALA A 83 18.26 6.67 0.73
N ASN A 84 18.65 6.86 -0.53
CA ASN A 84 19.84 6.24 -1.10
C ASN A 84 21.11 6.59 -0.31
N LYS A 85 21.23 7.83 0.16
CA LYS A 85 22.33 8.27 0.99
C LYS A 85 22.33 7.60 2.37
N ALA A 86 21.15 7.51 2.99
CA ALA A 86 20.96 6.92 4.31
C ALA A 86 21.22 5.41 4.31
N GLN A 87 20.84 4.71 3.26
CA GLN A 87 20.92 3.26 3.14
C GLN A 87 22.26 2.76 2.59
N ARG A 88 23.12 3.64 2.08
CA ARG A 88 24.29 3.26 1.31
C ARG A 88 25.19 2.26 2.04
N GLU A 89 25.59 2.54 3.28
CA GLU A 89 26.48 1.68 4.07
C GLU A 89 25.84 0.30 4.34
N LEU A 90 24.56 0.28 4.63
CA LEU A 90 23.80 -0.95 4.79
C LEU A 90 23.76 -1.76 3.49
N LEU A 91 23.45 -1.14 2.36
CA LEU A 91 23.39 -1.82 1.07
C LEU A 91 24.76 -2.36 0.64
N GLU A 92 25.85 -1.62 0.88
CA GLU A 92 27.23 -2.10 0.63
C GLU A 92 27.56 -3.33 1.49
N LEU A 93 27.15 -3.35 2.75
CA LEU A 93 27.30 -4.51 3.64
C LEU A 93 26.49 -5.71 3.14
N LEU A 94 25.20 -5.53 2.82
CA LEU A 94 24.33 -6.60 2.31
C LEU A 94 24.88 -7.18 1.01
N GLU A 95 25.29 -6.35 0.05
CA GLU A 95 25.92 -6.75 -1.20
C GLU A 95 27.17 -7.63 -0.98
N GLN A 96 28.03 -7.27 -0.02
CA GLN A 96 29.20 -8.08 0.32
C GLN A 96 28.81 -9.45 0.87
N LYS A 97 27.73 -9.52 1.65
CA LYS A 97 27.25 -10.71 2.34
C LYS A 97 26.41 -11.66 1.48
N THR A 98 26.03 -11.24 0.28
CA THR A 98 25.45 -12.16 -0.71
C THR A 98 26.48 -13.21 -1.18
N LYS A 99 27.77 -12.87 -1.17
CA LYS A 99 28.85 -13.75 -1.64
C LYS A 99 29.05 -14.99 -0.78
N ASP A 100 28.82 -14.89 0.52
CA ASP A 100 28.91 -16.00 1.48
C ASP A 100 27.54 -16.58 1.84
N GLN A 101 26.49 -16.16 1.14
CA GLN A 101 25.09 -16.57 1.35
C GLN A 101 24.53 -16.22 2.75
N SER A 102 25.17 -15.30 3.47
CA SER A 102 24.59 -14.75 4.70
C SER A 102 23.40 -13.85 4.45
N VAL A 103 23.29 -13.31 3.23
CA VAL A 103 22.13 -12.59 2.68
C VAL A 103 21.70 -13.31 1.41
N THR A 104 20.47 -13.76 1.34
CA THR A 104 19.91 -14.45 0.16
C THR A 104 19.11 -13.51 -0.74
N GLU A 105 18.54 -12.47 -0.13
CA GLU A 105 17.73 -11.46 -0.83
C GLU A 105 17.80 -10.13 -0.10
N TYR A 106 17.76 -9.01 -0.83
CA TYR A 106 17.53 -7.69 -0.26
C TYR A 106 16.96 -6.72 -1.30
N GLN A 107 16.12 -5.78 -0.82
CA GLN A 107 15.46 -4.75 -1.61
C GLN A 107 15.38 -3.43 -0.85
N SER A 108 15.72 -2.32 -1.51
CA SER A 108 15.65 -0.97 -0.93
C SER A 108 14.33 -0.30 -1.24
N TYR A 109 13.69 0.32 -0.23
CA TYR A 109 12.46 1.12 -0.37
C TYR A 109 12.72 2.56 0.07
N TYR A 110 12.63 3.50 -0.89
CA TYR A 110 12.88 4.90 -0.60
C TYR A 110 11.67 5.61 0.04
N ILE A 111 10.45 5.11 -0.20
CA ILE A 111 9.21 5.72 0.30
C ILE A 111 9.13 5.73 1.83
N VAL A 112 9.67 4.70 2.47
CA VAL A 112 9.72 4.56 3.93
C VAL A 112 11.14 4.60 4.49
N ASN A 113 12.16 4.76 3.63
CA ASN A 113 13.58 4.70 3.98
C ASN A 113 13.95 3.41 4.72
N ALA A 114 13.57 2.28 4.15
CA ALA A 114 13.82 0.96 4.70
C ALA A 114 14.45 0.02 3.67
N VAL A 115 15.06 -1.05 4.15
CA VAL A 115 15.59 -2.14 3.33
C VAL A 115 14.98 -3.44 3.83
N HIS A 116 14.37 -4.21 2.95
CA HIS A 116 14.01 -5.60 3.18
C HIS A 116 15.25 -6.46 3.00
N ALA A 117 15.44 -7.48 3.84
CA ALA A 117 16.50 -8.45 3.67
C ALA A 117 16.16 -9.81 4.28
N VAL A 118 16.56 -10.88 3.58
CA VAL A 118 16.50 -12.26 4.08
C VAL A 118 17.90 -12.69 4.49
N ILE A 119 18.11 -12.90 5.79
CA ILE A 119 19.43 -13.09 6.42
C ILE A 119 19.49 -14.44 7.11
N THR A 120 20.61 -15.16 6.94
CA THR A 120 20.83 -16.48 7.55
C THR A 120 21.68 -16.42 8.82
N SER A 121 22.37 -15.31 9.10
CA SER A 121 23.30 -15.14 10.22
C SER A 121 22.78 -14.17 11.28
N LYS A 122 22.68 -14.64 12.53
CA LYS A 122 22.38 -13.79 13.70
C LYS A 122 23.44 -12.71 13.95
N GLU A 123 24.67 -13.05 13.71
CA GLU A 123 25.82 -12.17 13.86
C GLU A 123 25.76 -11.00 12.90
N LEU A 124 25.29 -11.25 11.66
CA LEU A 124 25.09 -10.21 10.67
C LEU A 124 23.96 -9.25 11.08
N ILE A 125 22.85 -9.77 11.64
CA ILE A 125 21.76 -8.91 12.14
C ILE A 125 22.27 -7.98 13.24
N LYS A 126 23.10 -8.48 14.16
CA LYS A 126 23.72 -7.64 15.21
C LYS A 126 24.66 -6.60 14.62
N GLN A 127 25.48 -6.98 13.63
CA GLN A 127 26.35 -6.03 12.93
C GLN A 127 25.55 -4.94 12.24
N ILE A 128 24.42 -5.28 11.62
CA ILE A 128 23.49 -4.31 10.99
C ILE A 128 22.91 -3.35 12.04
N ALA A 129 22.52 -3.86 13.21
CA ALA A 129 21.98 -3.04 14.29
C ALA A 129 22.99 -2.00 14.83
N GLU A 130 24.29 -2.25 14.68
CA GLU A 130 25.37 -1.34 15.07
C GLU A 130 25.62 -0.22 14.06
N LEU A 131 25.06 -0.32 12.83
CA LEU A 131 25.22 0.73 11.82
C LEU A 131 24.58 2.05 12.27
N PRO A 132 25.24 3.19 12.07
CA PRO A 132 24.80 4.48 12.63
C PRO A 132 23.46 4.95 12.04
N ASN A 133 23.16 4.54 10.83
CA ASN A 133 21.93 4.94 10.12
C ASN A 133 20.76 3.96 10.31
N VAL A 134 20.94 2.84 10.99
CA VAL A 134 19.86 1.90 11.29
C VAL A 134 19.07 2.41 12.47
N GLU A 135 17.77 2.62 12.27
CA GLU A 135 16.83 3.10 13.30
C GLU A 135 16.12 1.95 13.99
N LYS A 136 15.72 0.94 13.21
CA LYS A 136 14.89 -0.17 13.70
C LYS A 136 15.04 -1.38 12.79
N ILE A 137 14.95 -2.58 13.38
CA ILE A 137 14.87 -3.85 12.66
C ILE A 137 13.61 -4.57 13.13
N THR A 138 12.73 -4.96 12.20
CA THR A 138 11.49 -5.67 12.49
C THR A 138 11.35 -6.89 11.59
N PRO A 139 10.60 -7.93 11.99
CA PRO A 139 10.20 -8.96 11.06
C PRO A 139 9.45 -8.37 9.86
N ASN A 140 9.57 -9.00 8.70
CA ASN A 140 8.68 -8.76 7.56
C ASN A 140 7.34 -9.47 7.87
N ASN A 141 6.45 -8.76 8.54
CA ASN A 141 5.21 -9.34 9.04
C ASN A 141 4.24 -9.65 7.89
N LYS A 142 3.52 -10.75 8.04
CA LYS A 142 2.32 -10.99 7.24
C LYS A 142 1.21 -10.00 7.61
N ILE A 143 0.47 -9.60 6.62
CA ILE A 143 -0.72 -8.75 6.72
C ILE A 143 -1.89 -9.63 6.31
N GLU A 144 -2.89 -9.72 7.17
CA GLU A 144 -4.13 -10.43 6.87
C GLU A 144 -5.13 -9.47 6.23
N LEU A 145 -5.93 -9.98 5.29
CA LEU A 145 -7.09 -9.25 4.80
C LEU A 145 -8.13 -9.19 5.90
N VAL A 146 -8.69 -8.02 6.10
CA VAL A 146 -9.87 -7.86 6.95
C VAL A 146 -11.08 -8.28 6.11
N GLU A 147 -11.56 -9.49 6.34
CA GLU A 147 -12.79 -9.93 5.70
C GLU A 147 -13.98 -9.10 6.18
N PRO A 148 -14.96 -8.86 5.29
CA PRO A 148 -16.22 -8.26 5.71
C PRO A 148 -16.84 -9.11 6.83
N VAL A 149 -17.29 -8.48 7.89
CA VAL A 149 -18.08 -9.16 8.92
C VAL A 149 -19.35 -9.63 8.25
N GLU A 150 -19.48 -10.93 7.98
CA GLU A 150 -20.77 -11.51 7.66
C GLU A 150 -21.63 -11.34 8.91
N ASP A 151 -22.70 -10.57 8.81
CA ASP A 151 -23.73 -10.52 9.87
C ASP A 151 -24.38 -11.90 9.90
N ASP A 152 -23.87 -12.80 10.74
CA ASP A 152 -24.35 -14.17 10.95
C ASP A 152 -25.80 -14.24 11.49
N GLU A 153 -26.44 -13.11 11.70
CA GLU A 153 -27.83 -13.01 12.08
C GLU A 153 -28.57 -12.05 11.15
N GLU A 154 -28.86 -12.49 9.93
CA GLU A 154 -30.03 -11.94 9.26
C GLU A 154 -31.26 -12.43 10.02
N PRO A 155 -32.01 -11.56 10.69
CA PRO A 155 -33.34 -11.94 11.12
C PRO A 155 -34.17 -12.16 9.85
N GLU A 156 -34.56 -13.42 9.59
CA GLU A 156 -35.22 -13.94 8.39
C GLU A 156 -36.44 -13.13 7.92
N THR A 157 -36.85 -12.07 8.59
CA THR A 157 -38.09 -11.37 8.29
C THR A 157 -38.04 -9.84 8.31
N ALA A 158 -36.92 -9.19 8.65
CA ALA A 158 -36.96 -7.73 8.83
C ALA A 158 -36.03 -6.92 7.91
N SER A 159 -35.03 -7.53 7.26
CA SER A 159 -33.96 -6.74 6.65
C SER A 159 -34.25 -6.24 5.23
N TYR A 160 -34.86 -7.05 4.40
CA TYR A 160 -35.06 -6.67 2.98
C TYR A 160 -36.11 -5.59 2.77
N SER A 161 -37.19 -5.61 3.57
CA SER A 161 -38.26 -4.62 3.43
C SER A 161 -37.93 -3.27 4.06
N VAL A 162 -37.06 -3.24 5.10
CA VAL A 162 -36.68 -1.98 5.76
C VAL A 162 -35.58 -1.28 4.98
N ARG A 163 -34.59 -2.02 4.44
CA ARG A 163 -33.57 -1.45 3.56
C ARG A 163 -34.17 -0.91 2.28
N ASN A 164 -35.07 -1.67 1.62
CA ASN A 164 -35.76 -1.21 0.42
C ASN A 164 -36.72 -0.04 0.65
N SER A 165 -37.23 0.17 1.88
CA SER A 165 -38.15 1.29 2.16
C SER A 165 -37.41 2.59 2.55
N ILE A 166 -36.13 2.51 2.94
CA ILE A 166 -35.35 3.69 3.30
C ILE A 166 -34.45 4.15 2.13
N PHE A 167 -34.07 3.22 1.25
CA PHE A 167 -33.24 3.47 0.10
C PHE A 167 -33.92 2.93 -1.17
N GLU A 168 -34.99 3.55 -1.59
CA GLU A 168 -35.45 3.37 -2.97
C GLU A 168 -34.31 3.78 -3.90
N PRO A 169 -33.90 2.95 -4.90
CA PRO A 169 -32.99 3.40 -5.93
C PRO A 169 -33.55 4.70 -6.47
N ASP A 170 -32.76 5.77 -6.44
CA ASP A 170 -33.24 7.00 -7.05
C ASP A 170 -33.43 6.76 -8.57
N GLU A 171 -34.16 7.68 -9.23
CA GLU A 171 -34.44 7.58 -10.67
C GLU A 171 -33.15 7.53 -11.53
N LYS A 172 -31.96 7.75 -10.90
CA LYS A 172 -30.63 7.75 -11.52
C LYS A 172 -29.86 6.43 -11.38
N ASN A 173 -30.43 5.41 -10.72
CA ASN A 173 -29.76 4.14 -10.43
C ASN A 173 -28.39 4.32 -9.73
N ILE A 174 -28.34 5.14 -8.67
CA ILE A 174 -27.17 5.36 -7.86
C ILE A 174 -27.20 4.40 -6.67
N GLU A 175 -26.11 3.67 -6.45
CA GLU A 175 -25.97 2.77 -5.31
C GLU A 175 -26.10 3.53 -3.98
N TRP A 176 -26.77 2.91 -3.01
CA TRP A 176 -27.10 3.54 -1.73
C TRP A 176 -25.87 4.09 -0.99
N GLY A 177 -24.73 3.38 -1.06
CA GLY A 177 -23.49 3.81 -0.43
C GLY A 177 -22.90 5.09 -1.04
N VAL A 178 -23.05 5.27 -2.36
CA VAL A 178 -22.65 6.47 -3.08
C VAL A 178 -23.51 7.67 -2.68
N SER A 179 -24.84 7.47 -2.61
CA SER A 179 -25.79 8.48 -2.15
C SER A 179 -25.60 8.83 -0.67
N MET A 180 -25.28 7.84 0.19
CA MET A 180 -25.03 8.05 1.62
C MET A 180 -23.86 8.99 1.88
N VAL A 181 -22.77 8.90 1.10
CA VAL A 181 -21.62 9.79 1.20
C VAL A 181 -21.80 11.09 0.39
N HIS A 182 -22.95 11.28 -0.23
CA HIS A 182 -23.30 12.44 -1.05
C HIS A 182 -22.39 12.65 -2.27
N ALA A 183 -21.81 11.60 -2.83
CA ALA A 183 -20.99 11.72 -4.02
C ALA A 183 -21.81 12.18 -5.24
N ASP A 184 -23.06 11.73 -5.36
CA ASP A 184 -24.04 12.19 -6.34
C ASP A 184 -24.21 13.70 -6.33
N LYS A 185 -24.30 14.33 -5.16
CA LYS A 185 -24.40 15.79 -5.03
C LYS A 185 -23.12 16.50 -5.45
N VAL A 186 -21.95 15.89 -5.20
CA VAL A 186 -20.67 16.44 -5.67
C VAL A 186 -20.62 16.44 -7.20
N TRP A 187 -21.13 15.40 -7.83
CA TRP A 187 -21.20 15.35 -9.30
C TRP A 187 -22.14 16.40 -9.87
N ASP A 188 -23.34 16.54 -9.28
CA ASP A 188 -24.36 17.47 -9.74
C ASP A 188 -23.98 18.95 -9.47
N ASP A 189 -23.55 19.27 -8.24
CA ASP A 189 -23.33 20.66 -7.81
C ASP A 189 -21.99 21.23 -8.28
N PHE A 190 -20.94 20.36 -8.33
CA PHE A 190 -19.58 20.81 -8.61
C PHE A 190 -19.02 20.29 -9.94
N HIS A 191 -19.73 19.39 -10.63
CA HIS A 191 -19.29 18.72 -11.85
C HIS A 191 -17.93 18.02 -11.68
N ILE A 192 -17.70 17.41 -10.50
CA ILE A 192 -16.50 16.68 -10.12
C ILE A 192 -16.86 15.22 -9.94
N ASN A 193 -16.38 14.35 -10.82
CA ASN A 193 -16.61 12.89 -10.79
C ASN A 193 -15.33 12.06 -10.78
N GLY A 194 -14.19 12.70 -10.59
CA GLY A 194 -12.87 12.05 -10.63
C GLY A 194 -12.18 12.07 -11.98
N GLU A 195 -12.75 12.72 -13.01
CA GLU A 195 -12.12 12.83 -14.33
C GLU A 195 -10.71 13.43 -14.24
N GLY A 196 -9.74 12.84 -14.97
CA GLY A 196 -8.35 13.23 -14.96
C GLY A 196 -7.54 12.71 -13.75
N VAL A 197 -8.17 11.99 -12.81
CA VAL A 197 -7.48 11.35 -11.68
C VAL A 197 -7.14 9.90 -12.01
N THR A 198 -5.98 9.44 -11.57
CA THR A 198 -5.62 8.01 -11.58
C THR A 198 -5.43 7.55 -10.14
N VAL A 199 -6.10 6.47 -9.76
CA VAL A 199 -6.02 5.83 -8.45
C VAL A 199 -5.15 4.58 -8.56
N GLY A 200 -4.16 4.43 -7.66
CA GLY A 200 -3.42 3.18 -7.49
C GLY A 200 -4.16 2.28 -6.51
N ILE A 201 -4.45 1.06 -6.90
CA ILE A 201 -5.07 0.04 -6.06
C ILE A 201 -4.01 -1.03 -5.76
N ILE A 202 -3.60 -1.14 -4.49
CA ILE A 202 -2.69 -2.17 -3.98
C ILE A 202 -3.54 -3.12 -3.15
N ASP A 203 -3.82 -4.30 -3.70
CA ASP A 203 -4.81 -5.21 -3.13
C ASP A 203 -4.57 -6.65 -3.64
N THR A 204 -5.60 -7.48 -3.69
CA THR A 204 -5.57 -8.86 -4.23
C THR A 204 -5.48 -8.93 -5.76
N GLY A 205 -5.37 -7.78 -6.42
CA GLY A 205 -5.48 -7.63 -7.87
C GLY A 205 -6.89 -7.21 -8.29
N VAL A 206 -7.02 -6.74 -9.52
CA VAL A 206 -8.31 -6.30 -10.07
C VAL A 206 -8.56 -7.02 -11.38
N ASN A 207 -9.68 -7.72 -11.49
CA ASN A 207 -10.14 -8.30 -12.75
C ASN A 207 -10.71 -7.20 -13.66
N TYR A 208 -9.82 -6.54 -14.40
CA TYR A 208 -10.18 -5.44 -15.30
C TYR A 208 -11.05 -5.85 -16.51
N ASN A 209 -11.35 -7.14 -16.68
CA ASN A 209 -12.23 -7.60 -17.76
C ASN A 209 -13.72 -7.45 -17.44
N LEU A 210 -14.07 -7.11 -16.18
CA LEU A 210 -15.45 -6.86 -15.81
C LEU A 210 -15.96 -5.56 -16.43
N PRO A 211 -17.12 -5.58 -17.15
CA PRO A 211 -17.63 -4.41 -17.85
C PRO A 211 -17.77 -3.16 -16.99
N ALA A 212 -18.17 -3.33 -15.71
CA ALA A 212 -18.40 -2.23 -14.79
C ALA A 212 -17.14 -1.41 -14.47
N ILE A 213 -15.94 -2.00 -14.57
CA ILE A 213 -14.67 -1.34 -14.22
C ILE A 213 -13.66 -1.33 -15.36
N GLN A 214 -13.92 -2.05 -16.47
CA GLN A 214 -13.00 -2.15 -17.58
C GLN A 214 -12.63 -0.80 -18.18
N LYS A 215 -13.62 0.05 -18.44
CA LYS A 215 -13.39 1.39 -18.99
C LYS A 215 -12.63 2.30 -18.05
N ALA A 216 -12.67 2.04 -16.74
CA ALA A 216 -11.92 2.77 -15.73
C ALA A 216 -10.46 2.29 -15.61
N PHE A 217 -10.15 1.08 -16.08
CA PHE A 217 -8.75 0.61 -16.13
C PHE A 217 -7.92 1.51 -17.06
N LYS A 218 -6.81 2.05 -16.55
CA LYS A 218 -5.98 3.00 -17.31
C LYS A 218 -5.35 2.37 -18.55
N GLY A 219 -5.13 1.06 -18.53
CA GLY A 219 -4.59 0.30 -19.64
C GLY A 219 -5.60 -0.04 -20.73
N TYR A 220 -6.90 0.25 -20.55
CA TYR A 220 -7.92 -0.06 -21.54
C TYR A 220 -8.07 1.08 -22.55
N ASP A 221 -7.89 0.75 -23.84
CA ASP A 221 -8.15 1.65 -24.95
C ASP A 221 -9.55 1.38 -25.54
N GLU A 222 -10.50 2.26 -25.25
CA GLU A 222 -11.89 2.15 -25.70
C GLU A 222 -12.04 2.15 -27.23
N SER A 223 -11.10 2.78 -27.95
CA SER A 223 -11.17 2.88 -29.41
C SER A 223 -10.79 1.58 -30.12
N THR A 224 -9.92 0.79 -29.53
CA THR A 224 -9.39 -0.44 -30.11
C THR A 224 -9.80 -1.71 -29.34
N GLY A 225 -10.35 -1.57 -28.15
CA GLY A 225 -10.64 -2.66 -27.22
C GLY A 225 -9.39 -3.37 -26.67
N LYS A 226 -8.20 -2.77 -26.85
CA LYS A 226 -6.93 -3.37 -26.41
C LYS A 226 -6.63 -3.02 -24.95
N ILE A 227 -5.91 -3.94 -24.31
CA ILE A 227 -5.42 -3.78 -22.94
C ILE A 227 -3.90 -3.63 -22.97
N ASP A 228 -3.42 -2.62 -22.25
CA ASP A 228 -2.01 -2.40 -21.95
C ASP A 228 -1.73 -2.85 -20.51
N ASN A 229 -1.12 -4.03 -20.37
CA ASN A 229 -0.86 -4.64 -19.07
C ASN A 229 0.24 -3.91 -18.25
N ARG A 230 0.91 -2.88 -18.80
CA ARG A 230 1.87 -2.06 -18.02
C ARG A 230 1.23 -1.32 -16.85
N TYR A 231 -0.09 -1.24 -16.79
CA TYR A 231 -0.86 -0.64 -15.70
C TYR A 231 -1.36 -1.66 -14.68
N TYR A 232 -0.95 -2.92 -14.83
CA TYR A 232 -1.11 -4.01 -13.86
C TYR A 232 0.26 -4.59 -13.49
N LYS A 233 0.47 -4.89 -12.22
CA LYS A 233 1.65 -5.63 -11.76
C LYS A 233 1.26 -6.58 -10.64
N ASP A 234 1.73 -7.81 -10.75
CA ASP A 234 1.63 -8.83 -9.71
C ASP A 234 2.96 -8.94 -8.97
N PHE A 235 2.93 -8.68 -7.66
CA PHE A 235 4.07 -8.75 -6.75
C PHE A 235 4.09 -10.05 -5.92
N ILE A 236 3.18 -10.99 -6.19
CA ILE A 236 3.12 -12.28 -5.52
C ILE A 236 3.68 -13.38 -6.43
N ASP A 237 3.10 -13.53 -7.63
CA ASP A 237 3.40 -14.63 -8.56
C ASP A 237 3.99 -14.14 -9.89
N ASP A 238 4.23 -12.84 -10.04
CA ASP A 238 4.73 -12.18 -11.26
C ASP A 238 3.92 -12.49 -12.52
N LEU A 239 2.60 -12.67 -12.35
CA LEU A 239 1.69 -12.94 -13.46
C LEU A 239 1.53 -11.70 -14.33
N PRO A 240 1.52 -11.84 -15.69
CA PRO A 240 1.44 -10.69 -16.60
C PRO A 240 0.05 -10.05 -16.66
N GLU A 241 -0.98 -10.75 -16.18
CA GLU A 241 -2.38 -10.33 -16.15
C GLU A 241 -3.11 -10.98 -14.98
N PRO A 242 -4.20 -10.37 -14.46
CA PRO A 242 -4.95 -10.94 -13.36
C PRO A 242 -5.63 -12.25 -13.80
N GLU A 243 -5.61 -13.23 -12.93
CA GLU A 243 -6.36 -14.46 -13.12
C GLU A 243 -7.87 -14.16 -13.14
N ALA A 244 -8.57 -14.76 -14.10
CA ALA A 244 -10.02 -14.59 -14.26
C ALA A 244 -10.84 -15.20 -13.09
N SER A 245 -10.22 -16.01 -12.28
CA SER A 245 -10.80 -16.79 -11.18
C SER A 245 -10.07 -16.59 -9.86
N SER A 246 -9.60 -15.38 -9.55
CA SER A 246 -9.09 -15.16 -8.20
C SER A 246 -10.23 -15.43 -7.21
N VAL A 247 -10.00 -16.37 -6.32
CA VAL A 247 -10.98 -16.75 -5.28
C VAL A 247 -11.34 -15.54 -4.42
N ASN A 248 -10.45 -14.55 -4.38
CA ASN A 248 -10.65 -13.32 -3.63
C ASN A 248 -10.82 -12.12 -4.57
N ASP A 249 -12.06 -11.70 -4.77
CA ASP A 249 -12.42 -10.54 -5.59
C ASP A 249 -12.33 -9.20 -4.84
N HIS A 250 -11.66 -9.14 -3.68
CA HIS A 250 -11.60 -7.96 -2.82
C HIS A 250 -11.11 -6.73 -3.59
N GLY A 251 -9.95 -6.79 -4.26
CA GLY A 251 -9.43 -5.67 -5.04
C GLY A 251 -10.33 -5.27 -6.21
N THR A 252 -11.04 -6.25 -6.80
CA THR A 252 -12.05 -6.00 -7.84
C THR A 252 -13.25 -5.25 -7.28
N HIS A 253 -13.73 -5.64 -6.10
CA HIS A 253 -14.81 -4.94 -5.40
C HIS A 253 -14.39 -3.52 -5.01
N VAL A 254 -13.17 -3.35 -4.51
CA VAL A 254 -12.59 -2.03 -4.19
C VAL A 254 -12.55 -1.13 -5.43
N ALA A 255 -12.12 -1.64 -6.59
CA ALA A 255 -12.15 -0.90 -7.85
C ALA A 255 -13.57 -0.48 -8.25
N GLY A 256 -14.55 -1.37 -8.06
CA GLY A 256 -15.97 -1.08 -8.26
C GLY A 256 -16.45 0.07 -7.38
N THR A 257 -16.17 0.01 -6.08
CA THR A 257 -16.53 1.06 -5.11
C THR A 257 -15.88 2.41 -5.43
N ILE A 258 -14.66 2.42 -5.97
CA ILE A 258 -13.96 3.66 -6.33
C ILE A 258 -14.52 4.25 -7.63
N CYS A 259 -14.58 3.47 -8.71
CA CYS A 259 -14.81 4.01 -10.06
C CYS A 259 -15.76 3.16 -10.93
N GLY A 260 -16.45 2.20 -10.33
CA GLY A 260 -17.37 1.34 -11.05
C GLY A 260 -18.57 2.09 -11.62
N ARG A 261 -18.99 1.67 -12.82
CA ARG A 261 -20.24 2.10 -13.45
C ARG A 261 -20.69 1.04 -14.45
N GLU A 262 -21.97 0.87 -14.60
CA GLU A 262 -22.53 -0.04 -15.59
C GLU A 262 -23.22 0.75 -16.70
N GLY A 263 -22.81 0.47 -17.94
CA GLY A 263 -23.35 1.11 -19.14
C GLY A 263 -23.05 2.62 -19.24
N ASP A 264 -23.77 3.29 -20.12
CA ASP A 264 -23.67 4.73 -20.31
C ASP A 264 -24.68 5.45 -19.38
N ASN A 265 -24.39 5.44 -18.07
CA ASN A 265 -25.15 6.06 -16.96
C ASN A 265 -26.31 5.24 -16.37
N LEU A 266 -26.35 3.92 -16.53
CA LEU A 266 -27.47 3.12 -16.02
C LEU A 266 -27.29 2.71 -14.55
N ASN A 267 -26.06 2.51 -14.07
CA ASN A 267 -25.81 2.20 -12.67
C ASN A 267 -24.52 2.88 -12.20
N GLN A 268 -24.63 3.73 -11.19
CA GLN A 268 -23.51 4.46 -10.61
C GLN A 268 -23.02 3.72 -9.35
N ILE A 269 -22.07 2.81 -9.52
CA ILE A 269 -21.56 1.93 -8.47
C ILE A 269 -20.44 2.62 -7.67
N GLY A 270 -19.60 3.42 -8.34
CA GLY A 270 -18.41 4.02 -7.78
C GLY A 270 -18.57 5.48 -7.39
N VAL A 271 -17.86 5.88 -6.34
CA VAL A 271 -17.82 7.26 -5.83
C VAL A 271 -17.22 8.25 -6.83
N ALA A 272 -16.27 7.80 -7.65
CA ALA A 272 -15.55 8.60 -8.64
C ALA A 272 -15.59 7.95 -10.03
N PRO A 273 -16.77 7.88 -10.69
CA PRO A 273 -16.95 7.11 -11.92
C PRO A 273 -16.16 7.66 -13.13
N GLY A 274 -15.64 8.88 -13.06
CA GLY A 274 -14.74 9.47 -14.06
C GLY A 274 -13.26 9.20 -13.84
N ALA A 275 -12.88 8.62 -12.69
CA ALA A 275 -11.48 8.29 -12.40
C ALA A 275 -11.01 7.07 -13.21
N LYS A 276 -9.70 6.99 -13.41
CA LYS A 276 -9.02 5.79 -13.90
C LYS A 276 -8.30 5.10 -12.74
N TYR A 277 -8.04 3.79 -12.86
CA TYR A 277 -7.21 3.08 -11.90
C TYR A 277 -6.05 2.32 -12.57
N ILE A 278 -5.01 2.07 -11.77
CA ILE A 278 -3.95 1.10 -12.01
C ILE A 278 -3.99 0.08 -10.88
N SER A 279 -3.56 -1.15 -11.13
CA SER A 279 -3.68 -2.25 -10.18
C SER A 279 -2.34 -2.89 -9.87
N ALA A 280 -2.07 -3.09 -8.58
CA ALA A 280 -0.97 -3.87 -8.06
C ALA A 280 -1.53 -5.01 -7.19
N ARG A 281 -1.24 -6.26 -7.56
CA ARG A 281 -1.55 -7.41 -6.72
C ARG A 281 -0.39 -7.62 -5.75
N ALA A 282 -0.61 -7.31 -4.48
CA ALA A 282 0.37 -7.46 -3.40
C ALA A 282 -0.18 -8.28 -2.23
N LEU A 283 -1.43 -8.74 -2.34
CA LEU A 283 -2.14 -9.60 -1.39
C LEU A 283 -2.74 -10.80 -2.13
N ASN A 284 -2.94 -11.89 -1.40
CA ASN A 284 -3.70 -13.06 -1.83
C ASN A 284 -4.71 -13.46 -0.72
N ASP A 285 -5.34 -14.61 -0.82
CA ASP A 285 -6.34 -15.08 0.16
C ASP A 285 -5.77 -15.27 1.57
N GLU A 286 -4.46 -15.51 1.68
CA GLU A 286 -3.74 -15.63 2.95
C GLU A 286 -3.22 -14.27 3.46
N GLY A 287 -3.51 -13.17 2.76
CA GLY A 287 -2.95 -11.85 3.00
C GLY A 287 -1.73 -11.56 2.13
N GLY A 288 -0.72 -10.90 2.69
CA GLY A 288 0.53 -10.57 2.01
C GLY A 288 1.63 -10.21 2.99
N GLU A 289 2.77 -9.82 2.45
CA GLU A 289 3.91 -9.36 3.22
C GLU A 289 4.08 -7.84 3.12
N VAL A 290 4.58 -7.21 4.16
CA VAL A 290 4.86 -5.76 4.15
C VAL A 290 5.79 -5.39 3.00
N ALA A 291 6.78 -6.22 2.70
CA ALA A 291 7.72 -5.99 1.60
C ALA A 291 7.00 -5.86 0.24
N ASN A 292 6.04 -6.75 -0.06
CA ASN A 292 5.27 -6.70 -1.32
C ASN A 292 4.45 -5.42 -1.44
N LEU A 293 3.85 -4.95 -0.34
CA LEU A 293 3.10 -3.69 -0.32
C LEU A 293 4.02 -2.48 -0.54
N LEU A 294 5.23 -2.50 0.02
CA LEU A 294 6.20 -1.44 -0.16
C LEU A 294 6.72 -1.38 -1.60
N GLU A 295 6.98 -2.54 -2.20
CA GLU A 295 7.38 -2.63 -3.61
C GLU A 295 6.27 -2.15 -4.55
N ALA A 296 5.03 -2.54 -4.29
CA ALA A 296 3.87 -2.09 -5.06
C ALA A 296 3.63 -0.57 -4.95
N ALA A 297 4.07 0.06 -3.87
CA ALA A 297 3.89 1.50 -3.64
C ALA A 297 5.01 2.37 -4.26
N GLU A 298 6.12 1.78 -4.71
CA GLU A 298 7.24 2.47 -5.40
C GLU A 298 7.05 2.60 -6.91
#